data_4e989181b272035c56ad2ea4d4491939
#
_entry.id   4e989181b272035c56ad2ea4d4491939
#
_cell.length_a   1.000
_cell.length_b   1.000
_cell.length_c   1.000
_cell.angle_alpha   90.00
_cell.angle_beta   90.00
_cell.angle_gamma   90.00
#
_symmetry.space_group_name_H-M   'P 1'
#
loop_
_entity.id
_entity.type
_entity.pdbx_description
1 polymer ?
#
loop_
_entity_poly.entity_id
_entity_poly.type
_entity_poly.pdbx_seq_one_letter_code
_entity_poly.pdbx_strand_id
1 'polypeptide(L)'
;ANKDSLICNGKSLNIDVVFPVLHGTYGEDGKIQGLFEMANIPYVGCTHISSAITMDKEKTKMIWQSVGLPVVPYVCMKRSVMLDSVIYDSFIEETEKELGYPMFVKPCSAGSSNGASKVNNKKELSFAIMEAFQWDDKVLIEKSINAREIECSVTGNSVTFPADSDTEEVVAYIPGEIAPSHTFYDFDAKYNDPNGAELIIPANLTENDLEKIRKTACAAYKVLDATGLARVDFFIDKDTKAVYL
;
A
#
# COMPACT_ATOMS: atom_id res chain seq x y z
N ALA A 1 24.34 -1.29 19.49
CA ALA A 1 23.33 -0.24 19.67
C ALA A 1 23.68 0.57 20.93
N ASN A 2 23.54 1.88 20.87
CA ASN A 2 23.68 2.69 22.06
C ASN A 2 22.38 2.59 22.86
N LYS A 3 22.38 1.82 23.96
CA LYS A 3 21.18 1.58 24.78
C LYS A 3 20.56 2.85 25.38
N ASP A 4 21.30 3.97 25.35
CA ASP A 4 20.87 5.26 25.88
C ASP A 4 20.18 6.16 24.82
N SER A 5 19.94 5.63 23.61
CA SER A 5 19.42 6.43 22.48
C SER A 5 17.97 6.89 22.64
N LEU A 6 17.17 6.19 23.44
CA LEU A 6 15.78 6.57 23.71
C LEU A 6 15.64 7.00 25.17
N ILE A 7 15.29 8.27 25.36
CA ILE A 7 15.12 8.89 26.68
C ILE A 7 13.67 9.33 26.84
N CYS A 8 13.02 8.91 27.92
CA CYS A 8 11.71 9.39 28.32
C CYS A 8 11.80 10.03 29.71
N ASN A 9 11.36 11.28 29.85
CA ASN A 9 11.40 12.04 31.08
C ASN A 9 12.81 12.04 31.77
N GLY A 10 13.88 12.16 30.96
CA GLY A 10 15.27 12.17 31.41
C GLY A 10 15.84 10.82 31.84
N LYS A 11 15.13 9.72 31.60
CA LYS A 11 15.58 8.36 31.89
C LYS A 11 15.77 7.58 30.62
N SER A 12 16.89 6.85 30.47
CA SER A 12 17.11 5.91 29.40
C SER A 12 16.10 4.76 29.50
N LEU A 13 15.49 4.39 28.37
CA LEU A 13 14.53 3.28 28.29
C LEU A 13 15.21 1.92 28.20
N ASN A 14 16.52 1.86 27.95
CA ASN A 14 17.30 0.62 27.78
C ASN A 14 16.64 -0.40 26.83
N ILE A 15 16.22 0.08 25.65
CA ILE A 15 15.51 -0.74 24.67
C ILE A 15 16.52 -1.46 23.78
N ASP A 16 16.34 -2.77 23.59
CA ASP A 16 17.16 -3.58 22.69
C ASP A 16 16.63 -3.58 21.24
N VAL A 17 15.32 -3.52 21.08
CA VAL A 17 14.64 -3.50 19.77
C VAL A 17 13.30 -2.78 19.88
N VAL A 18 12.90 -2.07 18.82
CA VAL A 18 11.59 -1.43 18.70
C VAL A 18 10.72 -2.22 17.74
N PHE A 19 9.47 -2.44 18.11
CA PHE A 19 8.44 -2.93 17.20
C PHE A 19 7.39 -1.83 17.01
N PRO A 20 7.53 -0.99 15.96
CA PRO A 20 6.62 0.11 15.74
C PRO A 20 5.28 -0.39 15.21
N VAL A 21 4.22 -0.25 15.99
CA VAL A 21 2.84 -0.51 15.58
C VAL A 21 2.18 0.84 15.32
N LEU A 22 2.61 1.47 14.23
CA LEU A 22 2.18 2.80 13.80
C LEU A 22 1.60 2.69 12.39
N HIS A 23 0.56 3.47 12.08
CA HIS A 23 -0.14 3.41 10.81
C HIS A 23 -0.07 4.75 10.08
N GLY A 24 0.06 4.68 8.74
CA GLY A 24 0.04 5.84 7.87
C GLY A 24 1.28 6.74 7.98
N THR A 25 1.05 8.02 7.78
CA THR A 25 2.10 9.05 7.78
C THR A 25 2.90 9.06 9.08
N TYR A 26 4.22 9.20 8.98
CA TYR A 26 5.25 9.09 10.01
C TYR A 26 5.52 7.66 10.51
N GLY A 27 4.56 6.74 10.44
CA GLY A 27 4.70 5.37 10.91
C GLY A 27 5.17 4.39 9.84
N GLU A 28 4.65 4.55 8.60
CA GLU A 28 4.86 3.61 7.49
C GLU A 28 5.61 4.23 6.31
N ASP A 29 5.95 5.53 6.36
CA ASP A 29 6.52 6.31 5.27
C ASP A 29 8.05 6.47 5.31
N GLY A 30 8.74 5.70 6.13
CA GLY A 30 10.20 5.70 6.26
C GLY A 30 10.73 6.73 7.28
N LYS A 31 9.92 7.65 7.80
CA LYS A 31 10.41 8.72 8.69
C LYS A 31 10.82 8.18 10.06
N ILE A 32 9.96 7.38 10.69
CA ILE A 32 10.29 6.76 11.99
C ILE A 32 11.42 5.73 11.83
N GLN A 33 11.45 5.00 10.72
CA GLN A 33 12.50 4.05 10.39
C GLN A 33 13.85 4.77 10.27
N GLY A 34 13.88 5.88 9.52
CA GLY A 34 15.09 6.72 9.39
C GLY A 34 15.55 7.30 10.73
N LEU A 35 14.63 7.67 11.62
CA LEU A 35 14.97 8.09 12.98
C LEU A 35 15.65 6.96 13.77
N PHE A 36 15.12 5.73 13.71
CA PHE A 36 15.74 4.58 14.38
C PHE A 36 17.12 4.25 13.80
N GLU A 37 17.26 4.30 12.46
CA GLU A 37 18.55 4.07 11.80
C GLU A 37 19.59 5.12 12.21
N MET A 38 19.25 6.41 12.23
CA MET A 38 20.14 7.49 12.69
C MET A 38 20.52 7.34 14.17
N ALA A 39 19.58 6.87 14.99
CA ALA A 39 19.81 6.61 16.41
C ALA A 39 20.52 5.28 16.68
N ASN A 40 20.78 4.48 15.64
CA ASN A 40 21.33 3.12 15.73
C ASN A 40 20.52 2.20 16.66
N ILE A 41 19.18 2.28 16.56
CA ILE A 41 18.24 1.47 17.32
C ILE A 41 17.70 0.37 16.40
N PRO A 42 17.89 -0.92 16.73
CA PRO A 42 17.26 -2.01 15.99
C PRO A 42 15.74 -1.91 16.04
N TYR A 43 15.08 -2.19 14.91
CA TYR A 43 13.62 -2.21 14.84
C TYR A 43 13.11 -3.33 13.92
N VAL A 44 11.86 -3.72 14.12
CA VAL A 44 11.13 -4.68 13.27
C VAL A 44 10.39 -3.89 12.20
N GLY A 45 10.53 -4.31 10.95
CA GLY A 45 9.83 -3.70 9.80
C GLY A 45 10.78 -3.44 8.63
N CYS A 46 10.23 -2.82 7.60
CA CYS A 46 10.99 -2.44 6.41
C CYS A 46 11.95 -1.29 6.70
N THR A 47 13.05 -1.21 5.92
CA THR A 47 13.99 -0.09 5.97
C THR A 47 13.29 1.24 5.62
N HIS A 48 13.92 2.37 5.94
CA HIS A 48 13.38 3.68 5.59
C HIS A 48 13.15 3.83 4.07
N ILE A 49 14.04 3.28 3.22
CA ILE A 49 13.91 3.34 1.76
C ILE A 49 12.70 2.54 1.29
N SER A 50 12.62 1.28 1.70
CA SER A 50 11.50 0.41 1.33
C SER A 50 10.16 0.98 1.81
N SER A 51 10.10 1.46 3.06
CA SER A 51 8.91 2.10 3.63
C SER A 51 8.51 3.37 2.86
N ALA A 52 9.45 4.22 2.48
CA ALA A 52 9.17 5.43 1.70
C ALA A 52 8.66 5.11 0.28
N ILE A 53 9.22 4.09 -0.37
CA ILE A 53 8.77 3.63 -1.69
C ILE A 53 7.36 3.03 -1.59
N THR A 54 7.12 2.16 -0.61
CA THR A 54 5.82 1.48 -0.46
C THR A 54 4.70 2.42 -0.05
N MET A 55 5.01 3.52 0.63
CA MET A 55 4.03 4.57 0.91
C MET A 55 3.59 5.32 -0.34
N ASP A 56 4.47 5.51 -1.33
CA ASP A 56 4.16 6.14 -2.61
C ASP A 56 3.59 5.11 -3.60
N LYS A 57 2.26 5.09 -3.74
CA LYS A 57 1.54 4.12 -4.58
C LYS A 57 1.99 4.13 -6.05
N GLU A 58 2.33 5.31 -6.60
CA GLU A 58 2.85 5.40 -7.96
C GLU A 58 4.19 4.66 -8.07
N LYS A 59 5.13 4.93 -7.14
CA LYS A 59 6.47 4.32 -7.18
C LYS A 59 6.40 2.81 -6.96
N THR A 60 5.60 2.37 -6.01
CA THR A 60 5.36 0.95 -5.77
C THR A 60 4.85 0.24 -7.03
N LYS A 61 3.79 0.78 -7.65
CA LYS A 61 3.20 0.20 -8.86
C LYS A 61 4.17 0.20 -10.05
N MET A 62 4.94 1.28 -10.23
CA MET A 62 5.96 1.35 -11.27
C MET A 62 7.02 0.24 -11.13
N ILE A 63 7.50 0.01 -9.90
CA ILE A 63 8.49 -1.03 -9.63
C ILE A 63 7.87 -2.42 -9.87
N TRP A 64 6.68 -2.69 -9.35
CA TRP A 64 5.99 -3.95 -9.58
C TRP A 64 5.74 -4.24 -11.06
N GLN A 65 5.29 -3.23 -11.83
CA GLN A 65 5.09 -3.35 -13.27
C GLN A 65 6.40 -3.65 -14.01
N SER A 66 7.53 -3.05 -13.59
CA SER A 66 8.82 -3.25 -14.26
C SER A 66 9.32 -4.69 -14.21
N VAL A 67 8.83 -5.48 -13.25
CA VAL A 67 9.14 -6.92 -13.12
C VAL A 67 7.95 -7.82 -13.52
N GLY A 68 6.92 -7.26 -14.13
CA GLY A 68 5.78 -8.00 -14.66
C GLY A 68 4.75 -8.44 -13.61
N LEU A 69 4.76 -7.85 -12.40
CA LEU A 69 3.72 -8.09 -11.41
C LEU A 69 2.43 -7.37 -11.79
N PRO A 70 1.27 -8.02 -11.60
CA PRO A 70 -0.02 -7.46 -12.01
C PRO A 70 -0.45 -6.34 -11.04
N VAL A 71 -0.70 -5.15 -11.57
CA VAL A 71 -1.26 -4.02 -10.82
C VAL A 71 -2.55 -3.55 -11.46
N VAL A 72 -3.45 -2.98 -10.65
CA VAL A 72 -4.66 -2.33 -11.18
C VAL A 72 -4.25 -1.22 -12.14
N PRO A 73 -4.85 -1.13 -13.36
CA PRO A 73 -4.57 -0.05 -14.31
C PRO A 73 -4.77 1.33 -13.67
N TYR A 74 -3.83 2.23 -13.90
CA TYR A 74 -3.83 3.54 -13.27
C TYR A 74 -3.14 4.60 -14.11
N VAL A 75 -3.47 5.85 -13.83
CA VAL A 75 -2.72 7.04 -14.24
C VAL A 75 -2.37 7.86 -13.01
N CYS A 76 -1.31 8.67 -13.10
CA CYS A 76 -0.90 9.54 -12.00
C CYS A 76 -0.87 11.00 -12.46
N MET A 77 -1.60 11.86 -11.75
CA MET A 77 -1.61 13.31 -11.97
C MET A 77 -0.71 13.99 -10.94
N LYS A 78 0.21 14.84 -11.41
CA LYS A 78 0.96 15.76 -10.55
C LYS A 78 0.21 17.08 -10.44
N ARG A 79 0.33 17.76 -9.31
CA ARG A 79 -0.32 19.08 -9.08
C ARG A 79 -0.02 20.10 -10.17
N SER A 80 1.17 20.04 -10.78
CA SER A 80 1.55 20.94 -11.86
C SER A 80 0.63 20.89 -13.09
N VAL A 81 -0.03 19.76 -13.34
CA VAL A 81 -1.01 19.61 -14.45
C VAL A 81 -2.20 20.55 -14.27
N MET A 82 -2.58 20.86 -13.02
CA MET A 82 -3.70 21.76 -12.74
C MET A 82 -3.40 23.25 -13.01
N LEU A 83 -2.14 23.62 -13.25
CA LEU A 83 -1.74 24.99 -13.52
C LEU A 83 -2.06 25.46 -14.94
N ASP A 84 -2.37 24.52 -15.85
CA ASP A 84 -2.73 24.79 -17.23
C ASP A 84 -4.03 24.05 -17.57
N SER A 85 -5.06 24.80 -17.91
CA SER A 85 -6.39 24.23 -18.17
C SER A 85 -6.42 23.32 -19.41
N VAL A 86 -5.59 23.61 -20.43
CA VAL A 86 -5.52 22.80 -21.65
C VAL A 86 -4.87 21.46 -21.36
N ILE A 87 -3.78 21.46 -20.57
CA ILE A 87 -3.09 20.24 -20.14
C ILE A 87 -4.01 19.42 -19.23
N TYR A 88 -4.72 20.09 -18.31
CA TYR A 88 -5.68 19.43 -17.43
C TYR A 88 -6.80 18.74 -18.22
N ASP A 89 -7.44 19.46 -19.14
CA ASP A 89 -8.55 18.90 -19.92
C ASP A 89 -8.09 17.72 -20.78
N SER A 90 -6.93 17.81 -21.43
CA SER A 90 -6.33 16.70 -22.17
C SER A 90 -6.05 15.49 -21.29
N PHE A 91 -5.48 15.71 -20.09
CA PHE A 91 -5.22 14.65 -19.14
C PHE A 91 -6.51 13.93 -18.70
N ILE A 92 -7.58 14.69 -18.43
CA ILE A 92 -8.87 14.10 -18.05
C ILE A 92 -9.45 13.25 -19.19
N GLU A 93 -9.43 13.76 -20.44
CA GLU A 93 -9.94 13.03 -21.60
C GLU A 93 -9.15 11.72 -21.86
N GLU A 94 -7.83 11.76 -21.74
CA GLU A 94 -6.98 10.58 -21.85
C GLU A 94 -7.25 9.57 -20.74
N THR A 95 -7.41 10.06 -19.51
CA THR A 95 -7.76 9.22 -18.35
C THR A 95 -9.11 8.51 -18.54
N GLU A 96 -10.13 9.25 -18.99
CA GLU A 96 -11.46 8.69 -19.28
C GLU A 96 -11.39 7.62 -20.37
N LYS A 97 -10.58 7.84 -21.40
CA LYS A 97 -10.39 6.89 -22.49
C LYS A 97 -9.64 5.63 -22.06
N GLU A 98 -8.63 5.78 -21.21
CA GLU A 98 -7.78 4.65 -20.77
C GLU A 98 -8.45 3.79 -19.71
N LEU A 99 -9.04 4.38 -18.69
CA LEU A 99 -9.57 3.65 -17.54
C LEU A 99 -11.06 3.37 -17.62
N GLY A 100 -11.86 4.31 -18.16
CA GLY A 100 -13.32 4.26 -18.12
C GLY A 100 -13.88 4.34 -16.70
N TYR A 101 -15.15 4.73 -16.57
CA TYR A 101 -15.83 4.76 -15.27
C TYR A 101 -16.40 3.38 -14.87
N PRO A 102 -16.52 3.09 -13.56
CA PRO A 102 -16.10 3.90 -12.42
C PRO A 102 -14.58 3.84 -12.18
N MET A 103 -14.05 4.87 -11.50
CA MET A 103 -12.65 4.97 -11.11
C MET A 103 -12.52 5.21 -9.61
N PHE A 104 -11.33 4.95 -9.05
CA PHE A 104 -10.91 5.40 -7.73
C PHE A 104 -9.84 6.48 -7.85
N VAL A 105 -10.03 7.57 -7.10
CA VAL A 105 -9.07 8.66 -6.98
C VAL A 105 -8.52 8.65 -5.57
N LYS A 106 -7.19 8.72 -5.42
CA LYS A 106 -6.54 8.70 -4.10
C LYS A 106 -5.20 9.42 -4.12
N PRO A 107 -4.77 10.03 -3.01
CA PRO A 107 -3.41 10.55 -2.88
C PRO A 107 -2.39 9.42 -3.01
N CYS A 108 -1.22 9.70 -3.59
CA CYS A 108 -0.17 8.67 -3.73
C CYS A 108 0.43 8.27 -2.38
N SER A 109 0.68 9.25 -1.48
CA SER A 109 1.44 9.03 -0.24
C SER A 109 0.60 9.24 1.03
N ALA A 110 -0.70 8.94 0.98
CA ALA A 110 -1.57 8.93 2.15
C ALA A 110 -2.03 7.51 2.49
N GLY A 111 -2.11 7.22 3.79
CA GLY A 111 -2.61 5.96 4.32
C GLY A 111 -4.09 6.02 4.71
N SER A 112 -4.64 4.90 5.21
CA SER A 112 -5.94 4.81 5.87
C SER A 112 -7.13 5.35 5.04
N SER A 113 -7.07 5.24 3.72
CA SER A 113 -8.10 5.72 2.78
C SER A 113 -8.38 7.24 2.84
N ASN A 114 -7.52 8.04 3.47
CA ASN A 114 -7.65 9.49 3.50
C ASN A 114 -7.59 10.07 2.09
N GLY A 115 -8.58 10.89 1.73
CA GLY A 115 -8.67 11.51 0.41
C GLY A 115 -8.98 10.54 -0.75
N ALA A 116 -9.40 9.31 -0.45
CA ALA A 116 -9.80 8.33 -1.46
C ALA A 116 -11.29 8.46 -1.78
N SER A 117 -11.64 8.44 -3.08
CA SER A 117 -13.02 8.56 -3.55
C SER A 117 -13.29 7.69 -4.76
N LYS A 118 -14.45 7.05 -4.81
CA LYS A 118 -14.97 6.38 -6.01
C LYS A 118 -15.76 7.39 -6.83
N VAL A 119 -15.52 7.42 -8.15
CA VAL A 119 -16.13 8.38 -9.06
C VAL A 119 -16.74 7.68 -10.27
N ASN A 120 -17.89 8.22 -10.74
CA ASN A 120 -18.69 7.61 -11.78
C ASN A 120 -18.84 8.48 -13.03
N ASN A 121 -18.31 9.70 -13.00
CA ASN A 121 -18.40 10.66 -14.10
C ASN A 121 -17.33 11.74 -13.98
N LYS A 122 -17.15 12.53 -15.05
CA LYS A 122 -16.13 13.60 -15.16
C LYS A 122 -16.23 14.65 -14.04
N LYS A 123 -17.46 15.03 -13.63
CA LYS A 123 -17.65 16.03 -12.59
C LYS A 123 -17.16 15.51 -11.22
N GLU A 124 -17.50 14.28 -10.89
CA GLU A 124 -17.03 13.61 -9.66
C GLU A 124 -15.53 13.42 -9.70
N LEU A 125 -14.95 13.04 -10.87
CA LEU A 125 -13.52 12.89 -11.06
C LEU A 125 -12.76 14.19 -10.76
N SER A 126 -13.18 15.32 -11.35
CA SER A 126 -12.54 16.61 -11.11
C SER A 126 -12.62 17.03 -9.64
N PHE A 127 -13.75 16.80 -8.98
CA PHE A 127 -13.89 17.10 -7.55
C PHE A 127 -12.99 16.23 -6.68
N ALA A 128 -12.97 14.92 -6.93
CA ALA A 128 -12.15 13.99 -6.18
C ALA A 128 -10.63 14.24 -6.34
N ILE A 129 -10.20 14.66 -7.53
CA ILE A 129 -8.81 15.10 -7.76
C ILE A 129 -8.45 16.30 -6.88
N MET A 130 -9.32 17.30 -6.80
CA MET A 130 -9.10 18.49 -5.95
C MET A 130 -9.02 18.10 -4.46
N GLU A 131 -9.90 17.22 -4.01
CA GLU A 131 -9.88 16.70 -2.64
C GLU A 131 -8.60 15.91 -2.34
N ALA A 132 -8.19 15.02 -3.24
CA ALA A 132 -6.98 14.23 -3.06
C ALA A 132 -5.71 15.10 -3.02
N PHE A 133 -5.67 16.20 -3.77
CA PHE A 133 -4.59 17.18 -3.72
C PHE A 133 -4.49 17.98 -2.41
N GLN A 134 -5.45 17.85 -1.51
CA GLN A 134 -5.30 18.41 -0.16
C GLN A 134 -4.33 17.56 0.70
N TRP A 135 -4.10 16.31 0.29
CA TRP A 135 -3.31 15.35 1.04
C TRP A 135 -1.91 15.10 0.45
N ASP A 136 -1.75 15.27 -0.87
CA ASP A 136 -0.48 14.99 -1.57
C ASP A 136 -0.36 15.88 -2.82
N ASP A 137 0.85 16.04 -3.34
CA ASP A 137 1.13 16.70 -4.62
C ASP A 137 1.01 15.76 -5.84
N LYS A 138 0.72 14.48 -5.58
CA LYS A 138 0.45 13.46 -6.59
C LYS A 138 -0.84 12.72 -6.27
N VAL A 139 -1.67 12.54 -7.30
CA VAL A 139 -2.94 11.83 -7.22
C VAL A 139 -2.91 10.65 -8.16
N LEU A 140 -3.22 9.48 -7.63
CA LEU A 140 -3.39 8.25 -8.37
C LEU A 140 -4.87 8.10 -8.75
N ILE A 141 -5.16 7.80 -10.01
CA ILE A 141 -6.48 7.48 -10.52
C ILE A 141 -6.43 6.06 -11.03
N GLU A 142 -7.24 5.17 -10.48
CA GLU A 142 -7.25 3.75 -10.81
C GLU A 142 -8.59 3.32 -11.38
N LYS A 143 -8.58 2.33 -12.24
CA LYS A 143 -9.80 1.63 -12.64
C LYS A 143 -10.47 1.01 -11.42
N SER A 144 -11.76 1.24 -11.24
CA SER A 144 -12.52 0.54 -10.19
C SER A 144 -12.77 -0.91 -10.59
N ILE A 145 -12.35 -1.83 -9.74
CA ILE A 145 -12.55 -3.27 -9.92
C ILE A 145 -13.59 -3.76 -8.93
N ASN A 146 -14.54 -4.58 -9.38
CA ASN A 146 -15.44 -5.30 -8.50
C ASN A 146 -14.69 -6.48 -7.88
N ALA A 147 -14.01 -6.24 -6.77
CA ALA A 147 -13.04 -7.17 -6.22
C ALA A 147 -13.40 -7.72 -4.85
N ARG A 148 -12.73 -8.80 -4.48
CA ARG A 148 -12.50 -9.24 -3.10
C ARG A 148 -11.17 -8.62 -2.68
N GLU A 149 -11.10 -8.12 -1.44
CA GLU A 149 -9.88 -7.56 -0.86
C GLU A 149 -9.19 -8.63 -0.03
N ILE A 150 -7.95 -8.99 -0.40
CA ILE A 150 -7.17 -10.02 0.26
C ILE A 150 -5.89 -9.40 0.82
N GLU A 151 -5.58 -9.69 2.07
CA GLU A 151 -4.38 -9.22 2.75
C GLU A 151 -3.46 -10.39 3.08
N CYS A 152 -2.18 -10.28 2.73
CA CYS A 152 -1.19 -11.32 2.97
C CYS A 152 -0.01 -10.75 3.75
N SER A 153 0.23 -11.27 4.95
CA SER A 153 1.42 -10.93 5.72
C SER A 153 2.63 -11.65 5.17
N VAL A 154 3.75 -10.93 5.07
CA VAL A 154 5.04 -11.44 4.60
C VAL A 154 6.11 -11.07 5.60
N THR A 155 6.96 -12.04 5.95
CA THR A 155 8.15 -11.79 6.78
C THR A 155 9.40 -12.27 6.08
N GLY A 156 10.54 -11.71 6.48
CA GLY A 156 11.84 -12.13 5.98
C GLY A 156 12.80 -10.96 5.82
N ASN A 157 13.93 -11.24 5.17
CA ASN A 157 14.91 -10.24 4.84
C ASN A 157 15.46 -10.54 3.43
N SER A 158 15.03 -9.75 2.45
CA SER A 158 15.41 -9.94 1.05
C SER A 158 16.81 -9.41 0.71
N VAL A 159 17.48 -8.72 1.63
CA VAL A 159 18.71 -7.96 1.34
C VAL A 159 19.98 -8.64 1.88
N THR A 160 19.89 -9.37 2.99
CA THR A 160 21.08 -9.81 3.75
C THR A 160 21.40 -11.30 3.68
N PHE A 161 20.58 -12.13 3.06
CA PHE A 161 20.84 -13.57 2.97
C PHE A 161 21.38 -13.95 1.58
N PRO A 162 22.38 -14.84 1.51
CA PRO A 162 22.87 -15.34 0.22
C PRO A 162 21.82 -16.21 -0.47
N ALA A 163 21.75 -16.15 -1.78
CA ALA A 163 20.71 -16.77 -2.62
C ALA A 163 20.70 -18.32 -2.58
N ASP A 164 21.70 -18.93 -1.98
CA ASP A 164 21.94 -20.37 -1.87
C ASP A 164 21.76 -20.95 -0.45
N SER A 165 21.15 -20.17 0.47
CA SER A 165 20.78 -20.71 1.77
C SER A 165 19.50 -21.56 1.64
N ASP A 166 19.51 -22.77 2.18
CA ASP A 166 18.33 -23.68 2.27
C ASP A 166 17.20 -23.13 3.19
N THR A 167 17.36 -21.94 3.72
CA THR A 167 16.35 -21.30 4.57
C THR A 167 15.42 -20.44 3.70
N GLU A 168 14.10 -20.62 3.85
CA GLU A 168 13.12 -19.71 3.24
C GLU A 168 13.27 -18.32 3.86
N GLU A 169 13.98 -17.43 3.15
CA GLU A 169 14.29 -16.08 3.61
C GLU A 169 13.05 -15.18 3.68
N VAL A 170 12.07 -15.42 2.80
CA VAL A 170 10.84 -14.64 2.69
C VAL A 170 9.66 -15.58 2.68
N VAL A 171 8.81 -15.43 3.69
CA VAL A 171 7.65 -16.28 3.92
C VAL A 171 6.37 -15.45 3.84
N ALA A 172 5.47 -15.83 2.91
CA ALA A 172 4.11 -15.34 2.87
C ALA A 172 3.18 -16.28 3.67
N TYR A 173 2.41 -15.72 4.59
CA TYR A 173 1.50 -16.46 5.45
C TYR A 173 0.13 -16.69 4.79
N ILE A 174 -0.74 -17.36 5.51
CA ILE A 174 -2.12 -17.59 5.08
C ILE A 174 -2.84 -16.24 5.03
N PRO A 175 -3.38 -15.83 3.86
CA PRO A 175 -4.04 -14.56 3.72
C PRO A 175 -5.40 -14.50 4.41
N GLY A 176 -5.79 -13.29 4.83
CA GLY A 176 -7.14 -12.93 5.23
C GLY A 176 -7.90 -12.23 4.11
N GLU A 177 -9.21 -12.15 4.25
CA GLU A 177 -10.10 -11.38 3.38
C GLU A 177 -10.80 -10.30 4.20
N ILE A 178 -10.84 -9.09 3.66
CA ILE A 178 -11.68 -7.99 4.16
C ILE A 178 -12.97 -8.01 3.36
N ALA A 179 -14.08 -8.31 4.02
CA ALA A 179 -15.41 -8.24 3.43
C ALA A 179 -16.12 -6.97 3.94
N PRO A 180 -16.09 -5.84 3.17
CA PRO A 180 -16.72 -4.61 3.59
C PRO A 180 -18.24 -4.78 3.72
N SER A 181 -18.82 -4.26 4.80
CA SER A 181 -20.28 -4.20 4.97
C SER A 181 -20.92 -3.07 4.13
N HIS A 182 -20.11 -2.13 3.66
CA HIS A 182 -20.50 -0.98 2.84
C HIS A 182 -19.92 -1.08 1.43
N THR A 183 -20.38 -0.20 0.54
CA THR A 183 -19.95 -0.15 -0.87
C THR A 183 -18.45 0.15 -1.03
N PHE A 184 -17.81 0.72 -0.01
CA PHE A 184 -16.39 1.04 0.04
C PHE A 184 -15.86 0.95 1.48
N TYR A 185 -14.67 0.40 1.66
CA TYR A 185 -13.98 0.30 2.95
C TYR A 185 -13.16 1.58 3.19
N ASP A 186 -13.85 2.65 3.55
CA ASP A 186 -13.28 3.96 3.83
C ASP A 186 -12.72 4.08 5.27
N PHE A 187 -12.29 5.28 5.63
CA PHE A 187 -11.75 5.55 6.96
C PHE A 187 -12.77 5.27 8.08
N ASP A 188 -14.03 5.66 7.86
CA ASP A 188 -15.08 5.46 8.86
C ASP A 188 -15.39 3.97 9.04
N ALA A 189 -15.45 3.21 7.97
CA ALA A 189 -15.62 1.75 8.02
C ALA A 189 -14.43 1.04 8.68
N LYS A 190 -13.20 1.62 8.59
CA LYS A 190 -11.99 1.04 9.19
C LYS A 190 -11.85 1.29 10.69
N TYR A 191 -12.24 2.47 11.16
CA TYR A 191 -11.89 2.92 12.51
C TYR A 191 -13.07 3.32 13.38
N ASN A 192 -14.20 3.71 12.79
CA ASN A 192 -15.32 4.28 13.50
C ASN A 192 -16.56 3.35 13.55
N ASP A 193 -16.71 2.45 12.57
CA ASP A 193 -17.83 1.50 12.53
C ASP A 193 -17.37 0.10 13.00
N PRO A 194 -17.82 -0.38 14.17
CA PRO A 194 -17.51 -1.73 14.65
C PRO A 194 -17.94 -2.86 13.69
N ASN A 195 -18.88 -2.57 12.78
CA ASN A 195 -19.39 -3.51 11.78
C ASN A 195 -18.98 -3.12 10.35
N GLY A 196 -17.98 -2.26 10.20
CA GLY A 196 -17.56 -1.71 8.91
C GLY A 196 -16.99 -2.75 7.94
N ALA A 197 -16.45 -3.87 8.43
CA ALA A 197 -16.03 -5.02 7.64
C ALA A 197 -15.98 -6.29 8.47
N GLU A 198 -16.18 -7.42 7.82
CA GLU A 198 -15.89 -8.75 8.37
C GLU A 198 -14.48 -9.18 7.98
N LEU A 199 -13.70 -9.64 8.96
CA LEU A 199 -12.38 -10.23 8.75
C LEU A 199 -12.50 -11.74 8.66
N ILE A 200 -12.23 -12.31 7.51
CA ILE A 200 -12.30 -13.74 7.23
C ILE A 200 -10.88 -14.31 7.19
N ILE A 201 -10.49 -15.03 8.24
CA ILE A 201 -9.15 -15.63 8.36
C ILE A 201 -9.30 -17.11 8.69
N PRO A 202 -8.84 -18.02 7.84
CA PRO A 202 -8.23 -17.80 6.52
C PRO A 202 -9.24 -17.31 5.48
N ALA A 203 -8.75 -16.56 4.47
CA ALA A 203 -9.56 -16.18 3.31
C ALA A 203 -10.07 -17.44 2.58
N ASN A 204 -11.32 -17.40 2.11
CA ASN A 204 -11.90 -18.52 1.35
C ASN A 204 -11.36 -18.52 -0.08
N LEU A 205 -10.21 -19.16 -0.30
CA LEU A 205 -9.49 -19.25 -1.56
C LEU A 205 -9.35 -20.69 -2.02
N THR A 206 -9.26 -20.90 -3.35
CA THR A 206 -8.81 -22.17 -3.89
C THR A 206 -7.32 -22.38 -3.59
N GLU A 207 -6.85 -23.62 -3.58
CA GLU A 207 -5.41 -23.91 -3.41
C GLU A 207 -4.55 -23.18 -4.43
N ASN A 208 -5.01 -23.11 -5.68
CA ASN A 208 -4.32 -22.41 -6.77
C ASN A 208 -4.24 -20.89 -6.53
N ASP A 209 -5.33 -20.26 -6.07
CA ASP A 209 -5.33 -18.82 -5.77
C ASP A 209 -4.47 -18.51 -4.54
N LEU A 210 -4.52 -19.37 -3.52
CA LEU A 210 -3.68 -19.27 -2.33
C LEU A 210 -2.20 -19.31 -2.69
N GLU A 211 -1.79 -20.29 -3.50
CA GLU A 211 -0.41 -20.42 -3.96
C GLU A 211 0.02 -19.22 -4.79
N LYS A 212 -0.83 -18.78 -5.73
CA LYS A 212 -0.58 -17.61 -6.57
C LYS A 212 -0.40 -16.33 -5.74
N ILE A 213 -1.29 -16.07 -4.76
CA ILE A 213 -1.21 -14.91 -3.88
C ILE A 213 0.09 -14.94 -3.08
N ARG A 214 0.42 -16.06 -2.44
CA ARG A 214 1.63 -16.18 -1.64
C ARG A 214 2.90 -15.98 -2.48
N LYS A 215 2.98 -16.59 -3.66
CA LYS A 215 4.11 -16.38 -4.59
C LYS A 215 4.22 -14.92 -5.02
N THR A 216 3.10 -14.29 -5.38
CA THR A 216 3.08 -12.89 -5.79
C THR A 216 3.44 -11.97 -4.63
N ALA A 217 2.98 -12.25 -3.40
CA ALA A 217 3.32 -11.50 -2.20
C ALA A 217 4.83 -11.53 -1.92
N CYS A 218 5.45 -12.73 -1.99
CA CYS A 218 6.90 -12.85 -1.85
C CYS A 218 7.66 -12.08 -2.94
N ALA A 219 7.20 -12.14 -4.20
CA ALA A 219 7.84 -11.41 -5.30
C ALA A 219 7.69 -9.89 -5.12
N ALA A 220 6.49 -9.42 -4.75
CA ALA A 220 6.21 -8.01 -4.48
C ALA A 220 7.07 -7.46 -3.32
N TYR A 221 7.25 -8.26 -2.27
CA TYR A 221 8.08 -7.94 -1.13
C TYR A 221 9.57 -7.86 -1.51
N LYS A 222 10.08 -8.88 -2.22
CA LYS A 222 11.50 -8.98 -2.60
C LYS A 222 11.95 -7.84 -3.51
N VAL A 223 11.15 -7.48 -4.52
CA VAL A 223 11.54 -6.44 -5.50
C VAL A 223 11.60 -5.04 -4.90
N LEU A 224 10.99 -4.83 -3.74
CA LEU A 224 11.03 -3.57 -2.99
C LEU A 224 12.09 -3.56 -1.88
N ASP A 225 12.96 -4.58 -1.83
CA ASP A 225 13.95 -4.77 -0.76
C ASP A 225 13.33 -4.69 0.64
N ALA A 226 12.11 -5.21 0.77
CA ALA A 226 11.40 -5.22 2.04
C ALA A 226 12.08 -6.14 3.05
N THR A 227 11.99 -5.79 4.33
CA THR A 227 12.58 -6.53 5.46
C THR A 227 11.61 -6.61 6.63
N GLY A 228 11.86 -7.54 7.56
CA GLY A 228 11.08 -7.70 8.77
C GLY A 228 9.66 -8.17 8.48
N LEU A 229 8.67 -7.29 8.63
CA LEU A 229 7.25 -7.60 8.43
C LEU A 229 6.61 -6.57 7.50
N ALA A 230 5.88 -7.04 6.50
CA ALA A 230 5.01 -6.22 5.67
C ALA A 230 3.68 -6.92 5.41
N ARG A 231 2.64 -6.15 5.06
CA ARG A 231 1.39 -6.65 4.51
C ARG A 231 1.32 -6.31 3.03
N VAL A 232 0.98 -7.28 2.22
CA VAL A 232 0.77 -7.12 0.78
C VAL A 232 -0.71 -7.31 0.50
N ASP A 233 -1.34 -6.29 -0.05
CA ASP A 233 -2.77 -6.25 -0.30
C ASP A 233 -3.07 -6.57 -1.76
N PHE A 234 -4.16 -7.31 -1.99
CA PHE A 234 -4.56 -7.80 -3.29
C PHE A 234 -6.03 -7.53 -3.57
N PHE A 235 -6.34 -7.34 -4.83
CA PHE A 235 -7.68 -7.46 -5.36
C PHE A 235 -7.82 -8.73 -6.20
N ILE A 236 -8.87 -9.52 -5.92
CA ILE A 236 -9.31 -10.60 -6.80
C ILE A 236 -10.59 -10.13 -7.48
N ASP A 237 -10.51 -9.84 -8.77
CA ASP A 237 -11.66 -9.45 -9.58
C ASP A 237 -12.73 -10.55 -9.56
N LYS A 238 -13.94 -10.22 -9.14
CA LYS A 238 -15.05 -11.18 -8.99
C LYS A 238 -15.52 -11.74 -10.32
N ASP A 239 -15.36 -10.98 -11.40
CA ASP A 239 -15.85 -11.33 -12.73
C ASP A 239 -14.80 -12.12 -13.52
N THR A 240 -13.57 -11.62 -13.59
CA THR A 240 -12.49 -12.21 -14.38
C THR A 240 -11.59 -13.18 -13.61
N LYS A 241 -11.66 -13.18 -12.27
CA LYS A 241 -10.74 -13.90 -11.36
C LYS A 241 -9.28 -13.45 -11.46
N ALA A 242 -9.02 -12.34 -12.12
CA ALA A 242 -7.69 -11.75 -12.17
C ALA A 242 -7.27 -11.26 -10.78
N VAL A 243 -5.99 -11.44 -10.46
CA VAL A 243 -5.39 -11.00 -9.19
C VAL A 243 -4.51 -9.79 -9.48
N TYR A 244 -4.67 -8.73 -8.69
CA TYR A 244 -3.90 -7.48 -8.77
C TYR A 244 -3.34 -7.09 -7.42
N LEU A 245 -2.19 -6.39 -7.45
CA LEU A 245 -1.57 -5.66 -6.36
C LEU A 245 -2.06 -4.21 -6.31
#